data_f6926fe3cacc83de49239a6d20ee278f
#
_entry.id   f6926fe3cacc83de49239a6d20ee278f
#
_cell.length_a   1.000
_cell.length_b   1.000
_cell.length_c   1.000
_cell.angle_alpha   90.00
_cell.angle_beta   90.00
_cell.angle_gamma   90.00
#
_symmetry.space_group_name_H-M   'P 1'
#
loop_
_entity.id
_entity.type
_entity.pdbx_description
1 polymer ?
#
loop_
_entity_poly.entity_id
_entity_poly.type
_entity_poly.pdbx_seq_one_letter_code
_entity_poly.pdbx_strand_id
1 'polypeptide(L)'
;MKKLWHDEAWEQYEYWLRQDRKTINRINKLLKDIERNGYFGMGKPEPLSGNHAGWWSARIDEKNRLVFRIRERQLEIAACKNHYGDK
;
A
#
# COMPACT_ATOMS: atom_id res chain seq x y z
N MET A 1 -6.96 -10.56 -8.95
CA MET A 1 -6.46 -9.23 -9.41
C MET A 1 -4.95 -9.27 -9.52
N LYS A 2 -4.43 -8.83 -10.64
CA LYS A 2 -2.98 -8.77 -10.80
C LYS A 2 -2.38 -7.68 -9.93
N LYS A 3 -1.16 -7.90 -9.48
CA LYS A 3 -0.43 -6.90 -8.70
C LYS A 3 0.73 -6.38 -9.51
N LEU A 4 0.83 -5.05 -9.57
CA LEU A 4 1.94 -4.39 -10.24
C LEU A 4 2.71 -3.61 -9.20
N TRP A 5 3.94 -4.03 -8.92
CA TRP A 5 4.78 -3.37 -7.94
C TRP A 5 5.73 -2.40 -8.66
N HIS A 6 5.73 -1.15 -8.21
CA HIS A 6 6.80 -0.25 -8.62
C HIS A 6 8.10 -0.75 -8.01
N ASP A 7 9.21 -0.45 -8.67
CA ASP A 7 10.50 -0.94 -8.19
C ASP A 7 10.76 -0.52 -6.74
N GLU A 8 10.46 0.72 -6.41
CA GLU A 8 10.68 1.21 -5.06
C GLU A 8 9.83 0.43 -4.06
N ALA A 9 8.58 0.17 -4.42
CA ALA A 9 7.69 -0.56 -3.53
C ALA A 9 8.19 -1.98 -3.30
N TRP A 10 8.69 -2.62 -4.35
CA TRP A 10 9.22 -3.97 -4.22
C TRP A 10 10.45 -4.00 -3.32
N GLU A 11 11.34 -3.02 -3.47
CA GLU A 11 12.51 -2.92 -2.59
C GLU A 11 12.09 -2.74 -1.13
N GLN A 12 11.05 -1.94 -0.90
CA GLN A 12 10.55 -1.74 0.45
C GLN A 12 9.95 -3.03 1.02
N TYR A 13 9.25 -3.78 0.18
CA TYR A 13 8.68 -5.04 0.60
C TYR A 13 9.79 -6.03 0.98
N GLU A 14 10.85 -6.09 0.18
CA GLU A 14 12.00 -6.93 0.48
C GLU A 14 12.69 -6.50 1.77
N TYR A 15 12.75 -5.19 2.02
CA TYR A 15 13.28 -4.67 3.28
C TYR A 15 12.50 -5.27 4.46
N TRP A 16 11.16 -5.21 4.38
CA TRP A 16 10.33 -5.73 5.46
C TRP A 16 10.49 -7.24 5.63
N LEU A 17 10.67 -7.96 4.53
CA LEU A 17 10.92 -9.41 4.63
C LEU A 17 12.14 -9.72 5.48
N ARG A 18 13.15 -8.87 5.41
CA ARG A 18 14.37 -9.07 6.18
C ARG A 18 14.26 -8.53 7.60
N GLN A 19 13.46 -7.51 7.81
CA GLN A 19 13.48 -6.76 9.07
C GLN A 19 12.32 -7.01 10.00
N ASP A 20 11.12 -7.29 9.49
CA ASP A 20 9.96 -7.29 10.37
C ASP A 20 8.81 -8.14 9.81
N ARG A 21 8.72 -9.36 10.33
CA ARG A 21 7.69 -10.30 9.90
C ARG A 21 6.28 -9.78 10.17
N LYS A 22 6.10 -9.06 11.27
CA LYS A 22 4.81 -8.50 11.61
C LYS A 22 4.33 -7.51 10.54
N THR A 23 5.22 -6.67 10.08
CA THR A 23 4.89 -5.69 9.05
C THR A 23 4.53 -6.39 7.75
N ILE A 24 5.28 -7.42 7.38
CA ILE A 24 4.96 -8.20 6.18
C ILE A 24 3.57 -8.81 6.29
N ASN A 25 3.25 -9.38 7.44
CA ASN A 25 1.93 -9.98 7.62
C ASN A 25 0.82 -8.94 7.48
N ARG A 26 1.06 -7.76 8.02
CA ARG A 26 0.08 -6.66 7.90
C ARG A 26 -0.09 -6.22 6.46
N ILE A 27 1.02 -6.05 5.74
CA ILE A 27 0.97 -5.66 4.33
C ILE A 27 0.21 -6.70 3.52
N ASN A 28 0.50 -7.98 3.76
CA ASN A 28 -0.17 -9.04 3.03
C ASN A 28 -1.66 -9.07 3.30
N LYS A 29 -2.06 -8.81 4.54
CA LYS A 29 -3.47 -8.72 4.88
C LYS A 29 -4.15 -7.54 4.18
N LEU A 30 -3.45 -6.40 4.14
CA LEU A 30 -3.99 -5.23 3.45
C LEU A 30 -4.20 -5.51 1.97
N LEU A 31 -3.23 -6.17 1.33
CA LEU A 31 -3.35 -6.48 -0.09
C LEU A 31 -4.54 -7.37 -0.37
N LYS A 32 -4.74 -8.39 0.47
CA LYS A 32 -5.88 -9.28 0.30
C LYS A 32 -7.21 -8.54 0.54
N ASP A 33 -7.21 -7.67 1.53
CA ASP A 33 -8.40 -6.90 1.84
C ASP A 33 -8.75 -5.95 0.69
N ILE A 34 -7.75 -5.30 0.12
CA ILE A 34 -7.97 -4.38 -1.01
C ILE A 34 -8.52 -5.14 -2.21
N GLU A 35 -8.00 -6.34 -2.46
CA GLU A 35 -8.52 -7.16 -3.56
C GLU A 35 -10.00 -7.49 -3.38
N ARG A 36 -10.43 -7.63 -2.13
CA ARG A 36 -11.81 -7.99 -1.82
C ARG A 36 -12.73 -6.78 -1.71
N ASN A 37 -12.26 -5.72 -1.09
CA ASN A 37 -13.10 -4.59 -0.70
C ASN A 37 -12.73 -3.27 -1.38
N GLY A 38 -11.69 -3.26 -2.21
CA GLY A 38 -11.27 -2.04 -2.88
C GLY A 38 -10.84 -0.98 -1.90
N TYR A 39 -11.37 0.23 -2.09
CA TYR A 39 -10.97 1.38 -1.27
C TYR A 39 -11.72 1.48 0.06
N PHE A 40 -12.49 0.47 0.41
CA PHE A 40 -13.34 0.51 1.61
C PHE A 40 -12.93 -0.49 2.66
N GLY A 41 -11.68 -0.92 2.66
CA GLY A 41 -11.23 -2.00 3.51
C GLY A 41 -10.70 -1.57 4.87
N MET A 42 -10.08 -2.55 5.53
CA MET A 42 -9.65 -2.43 6.92
C MET A 42 -8.53 -1.41 7.15
N GLY A 43 -7.75 -1.10 6.12
CA GLY A 43 -6.67 -0.14 6.24
C GLY A 43 -7.14 1.31 6.20
N LYS A 44 -8.45 1.52 6.09
CA LYS A 44 -9.05 2.84 6.00
C LYS A 44 -8.39 3.68 4.92
N PRO A 45 -8.44 3.21 3.66
CA PRO A 45 -7.78 3.93 2.59
C PRO A 45 -8.31 5.34 2.42
N GLU A 46 -7.40 6.26 2.17
CA GLU A 46 -7.73 7.66 1.94
C GLU A 46 -7.07 8.12 0.64
N PRO A 47 -7.79 8.92 -0.15
CA PRO A 47 -7.19 9.45 -1.37
C PRO A 47 -6.12 10.49 -1.03
N LEU A 48 -5.04 10.46 -1.79
CA LEU A 48 -3.98 11.43 -1.64
C LEU A 48 -4.22 12.62 -2.57
N SER A 49 -3.58 13.73 -2.28
CA SER A 49 -3.76 14.95 -3.04
C SER A 49 -2.41 15.48 -3.53
N GLY A 50 -2.45 16.62 -4.23
CA GLY A 50 -1.24 17.26 -4.71
C GLY A 50 -0.53 16.38 -5.72
N ASN A 51 0.77 16.21 -5.53
CA ASN A 51 1.59 15.43 -6.45
C ASN A 51 1.22 13.95 -6.45
N HIS A 52 0.45 13.51 -5.47
CA HIS A 52 0.06 12.11 -5.35
C HIS A 52 -1.39 11.88 -5.69
N ALA A 53 -2.04 12.85 -6.33
CA ALA A 53 -3.44 12.71 -6.70
C ALA A 53 -3.65 11.47 -7.56
N GLY A 54 -4.73 10.76 -7.32
CA GLY A 54 -5.03 9.52 -8.01
C GLY A 54 -4.56 8.28 -7.27
N TRP A 55 -3.72 8.46 -6.27
CA TRP A 55 -3.25 7.37 -5.42
C TRP A 55 -3.99 7.37 -4.10
N TRP A 56 -3.95 6.24 -3.42
CA TRP A 56 -4.60 6.05 -2.12
C TRP A 56 -3.59 5.53 -1.12
N SER A 57 -3.84 5.81 0.15
CA SER A 57 -2.96 5.43 1.24
C SER A 57 -3.73 4.59 2.25
N ALA A 58 -3.23 3.41 2.57
CA ALA A 58 -3.80 2.56 3.62
C ALA A 58 -2.79 2.43 4.74
N ARG A 59 -3.28 2.40 5.97
CA ARG A 59 -2.41 2.40 7.14
C ARG A 59 -1.82 1.01 7.39
N ILE A 60 -0.48 0.93 7.35
CA ILE A 60 0.23 -0.27 7.79
C ILE A 60 0.41 -0.20 9.29
N ASP A 61 0.98 0.89 9.76
CA ASP A 61 1.11 1.22 11.19
C ASP A 61 1.15 2.73 11.32
N GLU A 62 1.55 3.24 12.48
CA GLU A 62 1.56 4.70 12.69
C GLU A 62 2.51 5.44 11.77
N LYS A 63 3.59 4.78 11.36
CA LYS A 63 4.63 5.42 10.58
C LYS A 63 4.61 5.06 9.10
N ASN A 64 3.98 3.96 8.76
CA ASN A 64 4.11 3.42 7.41
C ASN A 64 2.77 3.28 6.73
N ARG A 65 2.76 3.57 5.44
CA ARG A 65 1.55 3.51 4.62
C ARG A 65 1.80 2.66 3.38
N LEU A 66 0.74 2.00 2.95
CA LEU A 66 0.71 1.31 1.67
C LEU A 66 0.08 2.28 0.68
N VAL A 67 0.85 2.68 -0.34
CA VAL A 67 0.34 3.60 -1.36
C VAL A 67 0.02 2.79 -2.60
N PHE A 68 -1.21 2.91 -3.06
CA PHE A 68 -1.72 2.04 -4.12
C PHE A 68 -2.83 2.72 -4.90
N ARG A 69 -3.16 2.10 -6.03
CA ARG A 69 -4.38 2.45 -6.77
C ARG A 69 -4.82 1.22 -7.54
N ILE A 70 -6.09 1.19 -7.92
CA ILE A 70 -6.66 0.11 -8.70
C ILE A 70 -7.00 0.66 -10.08
N ARG A 71 -6.39 0.09 -11.12
CA ARG A 71 -6.67 0.48 -12.50
C ARG A 71 -6.68 -0.76 -13.37
N GLU A 72 -7.67 -0.84 -14.26
CA GLU A 72 -7.74 -1.90 -15.25
C GLU A 72 -7.61 -3.28 -14.61
N ARG A 73 -8.25 -3.45 -13.46
CA ARG A 73 -8.25 -4.71 -12.73
C ARG A 73 -6.86 -5.09 -12.21
N GLN A 74 -6.02 -4.10 -12.03
CA GLN A 74 -4.71 -4.31 -11.44
C GLN A 74 -4.58 -3.51 -10.16
N LEU A 75 -3.94 -4.12 -9.17
CA LEU A 75 -3.59 -3.43 -7.95
C LEU A 75 -2.17 -2.93 -8.12
N GLU A 76 -2.02 -1.63 -8.29
CA GLU A 76 -0.72 -1.00 -8.51
C GLU A 76 -0.21 -0.48 -7.19
N ILE A 77 1.00 -0.88 -6.81
CA ILE A 77 1.57 -0.55 -5.50
C ILE A 77 2.79 0.33 -5.71
N ALA A 78 2.72 1.57 -5.22
CA ALA A 78 3.79 2.53 -5.40
C ALA A 78 4.77 2.55 -4.23
N ALA A 79 4.31 2.21 -3.02
CA ALA A 79 5.16 2.26 -1.84
C ALA A 79 4.52 1.48 -0.71
N CYS A 80 5.34 0.98 0.21
CA CYS A 80 4.84 0.33 1.42
C CYS A 80 5.70 0.64 2.63
N LYS A 81 6.29 1.83 2.64
CA LYS A 81 7.15 2.28 3.74
C LYS A 81 7.06 3.79 3.81
N ASN A 82 7.12 4.35 5.02
CA ASN A 82 7.05 5.79 5.27
C ASN A 82 5.65 6.37 5.04
N HIS A 83 5.51 7.64 5.34
CA HIS A 83 4.28 8.41 5.14
C HIS A 83 4.34 9.13 3.81
N TYR A 84 3.45 8.78 2.91
CA TYR A 84 3.36 9.48 1.63
C TYR A 84 2.14 10.37 1.65
N GLY A 85 2.35 11.66 1.34
CA GLY A 85 1.25 12.59 1.27
C GLY A 85 0.75 13.09 2.61
N ASP A 86 1.32 12.63 3.71
CA ASP A 86 0.95 13.10 5.05
C ASP A 86 1.84 14.26 5.44
N LYS A 87 1.26 15.18 6.17
CA LYS A 87 1.97 16.32 6.68
C LYS A 87 2.16 16.23 8.16
#